data_ed11884520d2df18a061890456941f5c
#
_entry.id   ed11884520d2df18a061890456941f5c
#
_cell.length_a   1.000
_cell.length_b   1.000
_cell.length_c   1.000
_cell.angle_alpha   90.00
_cell.angle_beta   90.00
_cell.angle_gamma   90.00
#
_symmetry.space_group_name_H-M   'P 1'
#
loop_
_entity.id
_entity.type
_entity.pdbx_description
1 polymer ?
#
loop_
_entity_poly.entity_id
_entity_poly.type
_entity_poly.pdbx_seq_one_letter_code
_entity_poly.pdbx_strand_id
1 'polypeptide(L)'
;MLSDKKILITGPAGQIAFPMVAFLAPHNEVWGIARFTDDSARQAVNDLGVITRTVDLADPDFTDIPDDFDYVIHLAAFKTEGLDYDHALTVNAEGTGLLLRHCRKATAALIMSTQSVYKPVDDPLHAFAETDPLGDVNYIMSPTYSISKIAEEAVARFCSRAYDLPVTIARMNASYGNNGGLPTYHLDWVLAGQPVVTRWDPCRYSLIHQDDINQQLEAILDAASTPATIVNWAGDETPSVQEWCAHMGEISGCTPDVRAIPVDGTTRGSIADVTKRMAITGPCTVSWRDGVRRVFEERHGGKVGSGPTGQSAKLLGEVSKVRSRDTHGE
;
A
#
# COMPACT_ATOMS: atom_id res chain seq x y z
N MET A 1 -1.17 -3.95 -21.59
CA MET A 1 -0.30 -2.95 -20.95
C MET A 1 -0.68 -1.58 -21.48
N LEU A 2 -0.93 -0.61 -20.60
CA LEU A 2 -1.26 0.77 -20.98
C LEU A 2 -0.14 1.38 -21.82
N SER A 3 -0.47 1.99 -22.95
CA SER A 3 0.44 2.69 -23.85
C SER A 3 -0.21 3.92 -24.43
N ASP A 4 0.60 4.94 -24.72
CA ASP A 4 0.18 6.20 -25.30
C ASP A 4 -0.91 6.93 -24.49
N LYS A 5 -0.80 6.85 -23.15
CA LYS A 5 -1.72 7.47 -22.20
C LYS A 5 -1.04 8.60 -21.43
N LYS A 6 -1.83 9.59 -21.06
CA LYS A 6 -1.45 10.64 -20.14
C LYS A 6 -1.95 10.31 -18.73
N ILE A 7 -1.04 10.01 -17.81
CA ILE A 7 -1.35 9.42 -16.51
C ILE A 7 -0.85 10.33 -15.39
N LEU A 8 -1.73 10.66 -14.44
CA LEU A 8 -1.36 11.33 -13.21
C LEU A 8 -1.20 10.32 -12.07
N ILE A 9 -0.03 10.32 -11.41
CA ILE A 9 0.25 9.48 -10.25
C ILE A 9 0.57 10.36 -9.04
N THR A 10 -0.10 10.15 -7.92
CA THR A 10 0.20 10.84 -6.67
C THR A 10 1.16 10.00 -5.82
N GLY A 11 2.12 10.65 -5.15
CA GLY A 11 3.12 9.98 -4.33
C GLY A 11 4.06 9.06 -5.13
N PRO A 12 4.61 9.48 -6.31
CA PRO A 12 5.31 8.61 -7.26
C PRO A 12 6.61 7.99 -6.70
N ALA A 13 7.17 8.53 -5.62
CA ALA A 13 8.34 7.97 -4.92
C ALA A 13 7.97 6.94 -3.82
N GLY A 14 6.67 6.64 -3.65
CA GLY A 14 6.18 5.72 -2.63
C GLY A 14 6.54 4.25 -2.93
N GLN A 15 6.38 3.39 -1.91
CA GLN A 15 6.76 1.98 -1.95
C GLN A 15 6.07 1.21 -3.10
N ILE A 16 4.77 1.41 -3.32
CA ILE A 16 4.02 0.78 -4.43
C ILE A 16 4.17 1.61 -5.71
N ALA A 17 4.19 2.95 -5.56
CA ALA A 17 4.13 3.87 -6.68
C ALA A 17 5.41 3.87 -7.53
N PHE A 18 6.59 3.84 -6.90
CA PHE A 18 7.85 3.97 -7.65
C PHE A 18 8.06 2.85 -8.68
N PRO A 19 7.92 1.56 -8.34
CA PRO A 19 8.00 0.50 -9.34
C PRO A 19 6.84 0.50 -10.34
N MET A 20 5.66 0.99 -9.97
CA MET A 20 4.54 1.18 -10.91
C MET A 20 4.85 2.30 -11.91
N VAL A 21 5.44 3.40 -11.46
CA VAL A 21 5.94 4.48 -12.32
C VAL A 21 7.01 3.97 -13.30
N ALA A 22 7.99 3.20 -12.80
CA ALA A 22 9.02 2.59 -13.64
C ALA A 22 8.44 1.64 -14.70
N PHE A 23 7.33 0.96 -14.39
CA PHE A 23 6.62 0.10 -15.33
C PHE A 23 5.83 0.88 -16.40
N LEU A 24 5.25 2.04 -16.03
CA LEU A 24 4.36 2.82 -16.92
C LEU A 24 5.11 3.84 -17.78
N ALA A 25 6.13 4.51 -17.25
CA ALA A 25 6.81 5.63 -17.90
C ALA A 25 7.43 5.33 -19.27
N PRO A 26 7.96 4.11 -19.55
CA PRO A 26 8.52 3.82 -20.86
C PRO A 26 7.53 3.89 -22.03
N HIS A 27 6.22 3.82 -21.75
CA HIS A 27 5.17 3.72 -22.76
C HIS A 27 4.08 4.78 -22.66
N ASN A 28 4.19 5.73 -21.70
CA ASN A 28 3.14 6.70 -21.41
C ASN A 28 3.73 8.06 -21.04
N GLU A 29 2.94 9.13 -21.17
CA GLU A 29 3.21 10.41 -20.56
C GLU A 29 2.79 10.37 -19.08
N VAL A 30 3.75 10.24 -18.17
CA VAL A 30 3.48 10.13 -16.75
C VAL A 30 3.79 11.45 -16.04
N TRP A 31 2.82 11.95 -15.30
CA TRP A 31 2.94 13.06 -14.37
C TRP A 31 2.93 12.56 -12.94
N GLY A 32 3.85 13.07 -12.13
CA GLY A 32 3.98 12.70 -10.73
C GLY A 32 3.81 13.90 -9.81
N ILE A 33 2.84 13.86 -8.88
CA ILE A 33 2.65 14.92 -7.89
C ILE A 33 2.89 14.41 -6.47
N ALA A 34 3.62 15.17 -5.69
CA ALA A 34 3.90 14.92 -4.28
C ALA A 34 4.48 16.18 -3.63
N ARG A 35 4.66 16.19 -2.32
CA ARG A 35 5.38 17.26 -1.62
C ARG A 35 6.87 17.29 -1.95
N PHE A 36 7.45 16.19 -2.37
CA PHE A 36 8.88 16.03 -2.69
C PHE A 36 9.80 16.67 -1.64
N THR A 37 9.65 16.27 -0.39
CA THR A 37 10.49 16.72 0.74
C THR A 37 11.91 16.14 0.70
N ASP A 38 12.15 15.16 -0.18
CA ASP A 38 13.45 14.54 -0.44
C ASP A 38 13.78 14.73 -1.94
N ASP A 39 14.78 15.57 -2.20
CA ASP A 39 15.23 15.90 -3.57
C ASP A 39 15.81 14.66 -4.29
N SER A 40 16.46 13.75 -3.59
CA SER A 40 16.99 12.52 -4.18
C SER A 40 15.89 11.59 -4.65
N ALA A 41 14.82 11.46 -3.88
CA ALA A 41 13.64 10.70 -4.26
C ALA A 41 12.91 11.33 -5.46
N ARG A 42 12.84 12.69 -5.52
CA ARG A 42 12.31 13.39 -6.69
C ARG A 42 13.16 13.15 -7.92
N GLN A 43 14.49 13.24 -7.79
CA GLN A 43 15.42 13.02 -8.90
C GLN A 43 15.29 11.59 -9.45
N ALA A 44 15.19 10.58 -8.57
CA ALA A 44 14.98 9.19 -9.01
C ALA A 44 13.69 9.01 -9.83
N VAL A 45 12.62 9.73 -9.49
CA VAL A 45 11.37 9.74 -10.29
C VAL A 45 11.58 10.46 -11.63
N ASN A 46 12.28 11.60 -11.65
CA ASN A 46 12.60 12.32 -12.88
C ASN A 46 13.45 11.49 -13.84
N ASP A 47 14.41 10.71 -13.33
CA ASP A 47 15.30 9.85 -14.11
C ASP A 47 14.53 8.75 -14.86
N LEU A 48 13.29 8.43 -14.43
CA LEU A 48 12.37 7.55 -15.15
C LEU A 48 11.61 8.26 -16.29
N GLY A 49 11.86 9.57 -16.53
CA GLY A 49 11.17 10.35 -17.55
C GLY A 49 9.82 10.94 -17.11
N VAL A 50 9.53 10.94 -15.81
CA VAL A 50 8.28 11.46 -15.25
C VAL A 50 8.31 12.98 -15.10
N ILE A 51 7.23 13.65 -15.45
CA ILE A 51 7.05 15.10 -15.26
C ILE A 51 6.59 15.34 -13.82
N THR A 52 7.49 15.75 -12.93
CA THR A 52 7.15 15.96 -11.51
C THR A 52 6.70 17.39 -11.22
N ARG A 53 5.71 17.55 -10.32
CA ARG A 53 5.25 18.82 -9.75
C ARG A 53 5.07 18.70 -8.24
N THR A 54 5.45 19.76 -7.53
CA THR A 54 5.23 19.82 -6.07
C THR A 54 3.79 20.23 -5.80
N VAL A 55 3.05 19.36 -5.11
CA VAL A 55 1.67 19.60 -4.66
C VAL A 55 1.53 19.02 -3.25
N ASP A 56 1.02 19.81 -2.31
CA ASP A 56 0.56 19.32 -1.01
C ASP A 56 -0.95 19.09 -1.06
N LEU A 57 -1.37 17.85 -0.82
CA LEU A 57 -2.80 17.50 -0.83
C LEU A 57 -3.59 18.11 0.34
N ALA A 58 -2.91 18.63 1.37
CA ALA A 58 -3.59 19.37 2.44
C ALA A 58 -4.08 20.74 1.98
N ASP A 59 -3.40 21.37 1.02
CA ASP A 59 -3.77 22.67 0.41
C ASP A 59 -3.29 22.66 -1.05
N PRO A 60 -3.99 21.93 -1.94
CA PRO A 60 -3.48 21.65 -3.27
C PRO A 60 -3.66 22.82 -4.23
N ASP A 61 -2.55 23.27 -4.81
CA ASP A 61 -2.54 24.13 -5.99
C ASP A 61 -2.30 23.27 -7.26
N PHE A 62 -3.33 23.20 -8.10
CA PHE A 62 -3.30 22.49 -9.38
C PHE A 62 -3.12 23.41 -10.60
N THR A 63 -2.74 24.68 -10.42
CA THR A 63 -2.65 25.66 -11.51
C THR A 63 -1.74 25.19 -12.66
N ASP A 64 -0.60 24.56 -12.31
CA ASP A 64 0.37 24.04 -13.29
C ASP A 64 0.18 22.55 -13.59
N ILE A 65 -0.96 21.97 -13.22
CA ILE A 65 -1.30 20.57 -13.48
C ILE A 65 -2.37 20.50 -14.56
N PRO A 66 -2.15 19.79 -15.68
CA PRO A 66 -3.18 19.56 -16.68
C PRO A 66 -4.42 18.87 -16.07
N ASP A 67 -5.58 19.06 -16.70
CA ASP A 67 -6.85 18.45 -16.28
C ASP A 67 -7.39 17.40 -17.29
N ASP A 68 -6.57 17.09 -18.31
CA ASP A 68 -6.88 16.24 -19.46
C ASP A 68 -6.18 14.87 -19.40
N PHE A 69 -6.02 14.31 -18.19
CA PHE A 69 -5.45 12.98 -18.00
C PHE A 69 -6.41 11.89 -18.49
N ASP A 70 -5.85 10.84 -19.13
CA ASP A 70 -6.59 9.63 -19.40
C ASP A 70 -6.89 8.88 -18.10
N TYR A 71 -5.88 8.77 -17.21
CA TYR A 71 -6.00 8.04 -15.95
C TYR A 71 -5.41 8.81 -14.77
N VAL A 72 -6.03 8.65 -13.61
CA VAL A 72 -5.54 9.14 -12.31
C VAL A 72 -5.28 7.94 -11.41
N ILE A 73 -4.05 7.79 -10.93
CA ILE A 73 -3.64 6.73 -10.01
C ILE A 73 -3.26 7.38 -8.69
N HIS A 74 -4.19 7.37 -7.74
CA HIS A 74 -4.02 8.03 -6.43
C HIS A 74 -3.46 7.06 -5.41
N LEU A 75 -2.15 7.16 -5.14
CA LEU A 75 -1.38 6.29 -4.23
C LEU A 75 -0.82 7.06 -3.02
N ALA A 76 -0.89 8.40 -3.02
CA ALA A 76 -0.44 9.20 -1.89
C ALA A 76 -1.33 8.94 -0.68
N ALA A 77 -0.72 8.82 0.48
CA ALA A 77 -1.43 8.73 1.75
C ALA A 77 -0.62 9.38 2.87
N PHE A 78 -1.29 10.13 3.73
CA PHE A 78 -0.72 10.57 5.00
C PHE A 78 -0.88 9.46 6.02
N LYS A 79 0.23 9.11 6.66
CA LYS A 79 0.31 8.09 7.69
C LYS A 79 1.29 8.53 8.76
N THR A 80 0.85 8.54 10.03
CA THR A 80 1.64 9.00 11.18
C THR A 80 1.31 8.19 12.43
N GLU A 81 2.23 8.15 13.39
CA GLU A 81 2.00 7.65 14.75
C GLU A 81 1.19 8.66 15.61
N GLY A 82 1.07 9.90 15.15
CA GLY A 82 0.34 10.95 15.85
C GLY A 82 -1.16 10.81 15.75
N LEU A 83 -1.87 11.57 16.61
CA LEU A 83 -3.34 11.62 16.70
C LEU A 83 -3.95 12.83 15.97
N ASP A 84 -3.24 13.37 14.99
CA ASP A 84 -3.74 14.49 14.20
C ASP A 84 -4.77 13.99 13.16
N TYR A 85 -6.01 13.82 13.62
CA TYR A 85 -7.12 13.37 12.80
C TYR A 85 -7.52 14.40 11.74
N ASP A 86 -7.51 15.71 12.09
CA ASP A 86 -7.84 16.78 11.17
C ASP A 86 -6.91 16.78 9.96
N HIS A 87 -5.61 16.76 10.19
CA HIS A 87 -4.64 16.74 9.10
C HIS A 87 -4.73 15.43 8.28
N ALA A 88 -4.98 14.29 8.94
CA ALA A 88 -5.16 13.03 8.23
C ALA A 88 -6.40 13.03 7.32
N LEU A 89 -7.51 13.62 7.77
CA LEU A 89 -8.74 13.77 6.97
C LEU A 89 -8.53 14.77 5.84
N THR A 90 -7.89 15.92 6.13
CA THR A 90 -7.59 16.95 5.11
C THR A 90 -6.75 16.37 3.98
N VAL A 91 -5.65 15.64 4.28
CA VAL A 91 -4.79 15.07 3.23
C VAL A 91 -5.46 13.91 2.50
N ASN A 92 -5.94 12.90 3.27
CA ASN A 92 -6.37 11.62 2.66
C ASN A 92 -7.78 11.71 2.06
N ALA A 93 -8.71 12.48 2.66
CA ALA A 93 -10.09 12.55 2.20
C ALA A 93 -10.39 13.82 1.39
N GLU A 94 -10.18 15.00 1.96
CA GLU A 94 -10.48 16.27 1.28
C GLU A 94 -9.55 16.47 0.08
N GLY A 95 -8.24 16.22 0.24
CA GLY A 95 -7.26 16.27 -0.85
C GLY A 95 -7.60 15.33 -2.00
N THR A 96 -8.11 14.13 -1.71
CA THR A 96 -8.64 13.21 -2.74
C THR A 96 -9.82 13.81 -3.48
N GLY A 97 -10.75 14.44 -2.76
CA GLY A 97 -11.91 15.10 -3.38
C GLY A 97 -11.52 16.25 -4.30
N LEU A 98 -10.55 17.07 -3.88
CA LEU A 98 -10.02 18.18 -4.67
C LEU A 98 -9.29 17.69 -5.92
N LEU A 99 -8.47 16.62 -5.79
CA LEU A 99 -7.80 15.96 -6.90
C LEU A 99 -8.80 15.42 -7.93
N LEU A 100 -9.81 14.64 -7.49
CA LEU A 100 -10.82 14.06 -8.39
C LEU A 100 -11.70 15.14 -9.05
N ARG A 101 -11.96 16.25 -8.37
CA ARG A 101 -12.63 17.42 -8.98
C ARG A 101 -11.79 18.03 -10.09
N HIS A 102 -10.48 18.18 -9.88
CA HIS A 102 -9.54 18.68 -10.90
C HIS A 102 -9.51 17.73 -12.10
N CYS A 103 -9.34 16.45 -11.87
CA CYS A 103 -9.21 15.43 -12.91
C CYS A 103 -10.55 14.81 -13.35
N ARG A 104 -11.69 15.48 -13.15
CA ARG A 104 -13.04 14.93 -13.42
C ARG A 104 -13.31 14.53 -14.88
N LYS A 105 -12.41 14.89 -15.81
CA LYS A 105 -12.50 14.53 -17.23
C LYS A 105 -11.78 13.20 -17.55
N ALA A 106 -11.08 12.61 -16.58
CA ALA A 106 -10.35 11.38 -16.79
C ALA A 106 -11.27 10.23 -17.18
N THR A 107 -10.76 9.31 -17.99
CA THR A 107 -11.47 8.08 -18.38
C THR A 107 -11.75 7.21 -17.16
N ALA A 108 -10.77 7.11 -16.25
CA ALA A 108 -10.92 6.42 -14.98
C ALA A 108 -9.94 6.92 -13.91
N ALA A 109 -10.32 6.71 -12.64
CA ALA A 109 -9.44 6.92 -11.50
C ALA A 109 -9.33 5.67 -10.63
N LEU A 110 -8.10 5.35 -10.22
CA LEU A 110 -7.78 4.34 -9.20
C LEU A 110 -7.46 5.02 -7.89
N ILE A 111 -8.20 4.69 -6.83
CA ILE A 111 -7.95 5.14 -5.47
C ILE A 111 -7.40 3.97 -4.66
N MET A 112 -6.16 4.10 -4.19
CA MET A 112 -5.52 3.06 -3.39
C MET A 112 -5.99 3.16 -1.94
N SER A 113 -6.98 2.35 -1.58
CA SER A 113 -7.40 2.15 -0.20
C SER A 113 -6.59 1.02 0.46
N THR A 114 -7.04 0.51 1.58
CA THR A 114 -6.33 -0.47 2.40
C THR A 114 -7.31 -1.44 3.04
N GLN A 115 -6.89 -2.66 3.31
CA GLN A 115 -7.67 -3.60 4.14
C GLN A 115 -7.74 -3.20 5.62
N SER A 116 -6.94 -2.24 6.06
CA SER A 116 -7.06 -1.67 7.41
C SER A 116 -8.38 -0.92 7.64
N VAL A 117 -9.23 -0.74 6.63
CA VAL A 117 -10.57 -0.16 6.77
C VAL A 117 -11.59 -1.14 7.38
N TYR A 118 -11.32 -2.45 7.32
CA TYR A 118 -12.24 -3.46 7.84
C TYR A 118 -12.26 -3.50 9.36
N LYS A 119 -13.46 -3.66 9.91
CA LYS A 119 -13.65 -3.89 11.35
C LYS A 119 -12.96 -5.19 11.77
N PRO A 120 -12.15 -5.20 12.84
CA PRO A 120 -11.54 -6.41 13.36
C PRO A 120 -12.57 -7.47 13.73
N VAL A 121 -12.23 -8.74 13.46
CA VAL A 121 -13.02 -9.92 13.87
C VAL A 121 -12.14 -10.88 14.67
N ASP A 122 -12.76 -11.69 15.51
CA ASP A 122 -12.03 -12.65 16.37
C ASP A 122 -11.50 -13.86 15.62
N ASP A 123 -12.12 -14.23 14.51
CA ASP A 123 -11.65 -15.33 13.67
C ASP A 123 -10.39 -14.93 12.88
N PRO A 124 -9.21 -15.52 13.16
CA PRO A 124 -7.97 -15.19 12.46
C PRO A 124 -7.95 -15.70 11.01
N LEU A 125 -8.89 -16.55 10.62
CA LEU A 125 -9.00 -17.12 9.27
C LEU A 125 -10.11 -16.46 8.44
N HIS A 126 -10.80 -15.44 9.00
CA HIS A 126 -11.83 -14.72 8.27
C HIS A 126 -11.26 -14.05 7.02
N ALA A 127 -11.82 -14.39 5.85
CA ALA A 127 -11.50 -13.75 4.59
C ALA A 127 -12.44 -12.56 4.38
N PHE A 128 -11.91 -11.34 4.52
CA PHE A 128 -12.68 -10.10 4.39
C PHE A 128 -13.19 -9.92 2.95
N ALA A 129 -14.51 -9.87 2.79
CA ALA A 129 -15.18 -9.49 1.56
C ALA A 129 -15.36 -7.95 1.50
N GLU A 130 -15.56 -7.39 0.29
CA GLU A 130 -15.75 -5.95 0.12
C GLU A 130 -17.02 -5.41 0.82
N THR A 131 -17.94 -6.29 1.18
CA THR A 131 -19.19 -5.98 1.89
C THR A 131 -19.07 -6.05 3.42
N ASP A 132 -17.93 -6.51 3.96
CA ASP A 132 -17.73 -6.62 5.38
C ASP A 132 -17.73 -5.25 6.09
N PRO A 133 -18.11 -5.22 7.40
CA PRO A 133 -18.16 -3.99 8.16
C PRO A 133 -16.82 -3.25 8.20
N LEU A 134 -16.90 -1.92 8.22
CA LEU A 134 -15.75 -1.03 8.32
C LEU A 134 -15.68 -0.37 9.70
N GLY A 135 -14.47 0.01 10.12
CA GLY A 135 -14.26 0.83 11.31
C GLY A 135 -13.66 0.07 12.49
N ASP A 136 -13.59 0.79 13.62
CA ASP A 136 -13.16 0.28 14.95
C ASP A 136 -11.75 -0.36 14.99
N VAL A 137 -10.88 -0.01 14.06
CA VAL A 137 -9.53 -0.57 14.02
C VAL A 137 -8.62 0.19 14.98
N ASN A 138 -8.10 -0.48 16.00
CA ASN A 138 -7.02 0.03 16.82
C ASN A 138 -5.67 -0.22 16.12
N TYR A 139 -5.20 0.77 15.38
CA TYR A 139 -3.93 0.67 14.65
C TYR A 139 -2.85 1.50 15.32
N ILE A 140 -2.17 0.94 16.32
CA ILE A 140 -1.23 1.64 17.21
C ILE A 140 -0.16 2.42 16.45
N MET A 141 0.35 1.86 15.35
CA MET A 141 1.42 2.46 14.54
C MET A 141 0.92 3.63 13.66
N SER A 142 -0.38 3.76 13.47
CA SER A 142 -0.98 4.82 12.65
C SER A 142 -2.46 4.96 12.98
N PRO A 143 -2.80 5.53 14.14
CA PRO A 143 -4.15 5.51 14.69
C PRO A 143 -5.17 6.26 13.82
N THR A 144 -4.73 7.27 13.06
CA THR A 144 -5.60 8.05 12.16
C THR A 144 -5.80 7.40 10.79
N TYR A 145 -5.00 6.37 10.46
CA TYR A 145 -4.92 5.86 9.07
C TYR A 145 -6.21 5.19 8.61
N SER A 146 -6.74 4.26 9.38
CA SER A 146 -7.94 3.51 8.99
C SER A 146 -9.14 4.45 8.79
N ILE A 147 -9.40 5.34 9.74
CA ILE A 147 -10.55 6.26 9.68
C ILE A 147 -10.42 7.26 8.52
N SER A 148 -9.22 7.79 8.27
CA SER A 148 -8.99 8.71 7.15
C SER A 148 -9.12 8.01 5.78
N LYS A 149 -8.75 6.73 5.68
CA LYS A 149 -8.96 5.92 4.46
C LYS A 149 -10.43 5.56 4.23
N ILE A 150 -11.21 5.32 5.30
CA ILE A 150 -12.68 5.16 5.18
C ILE A 150 -13.32 6.47 4.66
N ALA A 151 -12.87 7.62 5.18
CA ALA A 151 -13.34 8.93 4.71
C ALA A 151 -12.93 9.18 3.25
N GLU A 152 -11.70 8.82 2.85
CA GLU A 152 -11.25 8.87 1.45
C GLU A 152 -12.13 8.03 0.52
N GLU A 153 -12.47 6.79 0.90
CA GLU A 153 -13.40 5.97 0.12
C GLU A 153 -14.78 6.63 -0.02
N ALA A 154 -15.30 7.24 1.05
CA ALA A 154 -16.59 7.94 1.00
C ALA A 154 -16.55 9.14 0.05
N VAL A 155 -15.48 9.94 0.09
CA VAL A 155 -15.28 11.08 -0.81
C VAL A 155 -15.09 10.60 -2.26
N ALA A 156 -14.29 9.56 -2.51
CA ALA A 156 -14.11 9.00 -3.85
C ALA A 156 -15.44 8.49 -4.45
N ARG A 157 -16.27 7.81 -3.64
CA ARG A 157 -17.61 7.35 -4.05
C ARG A 157 -18.55 8.52 -4.35
N PHE A 158 -18.47 9.61 -3.57
CA PHE A 158 -19.21 10.83 -3.84
C PHE A 158 -18.77 11.47 -5.16
N CYS A 159 -17.45 11.65 -5.36
CA CYS A 159 -16.89 12.26 -6.57
C CYS A 159 -17.24 11.45 -7.83
N SER A 160 -17.18 10.11 -7.75
CA SER A 160 -17.59 9.23 -8.84
C SER A 160 -18.99 9.57 -9.33
N ARG A 161 -19.96 9.69 -8.42
CA ARG A 161 -21.35 10.02 -8.75
C ARG A 161 -21.56 11.47 -9.15
N ALA A 162 -20.90 12.42 -8.44
CA ALA A 162 -21.09 13.85 -8.63
C ALA A 162 -20.51 14.35 -9.95
N TYR A 163 -19.45 13.72 -10.44
CA TYR A 163 -18.73 14.13 -11.66
C TYR A 163 -18.90 13.13 -12.80
N ASP A 164 -19.66 12.04 -12.61
CA ASP A 164 -19.78 10.91 -13.56
C ASP A 164 -18.39 10.33 -13.95
N LEU A 165 -17.47 10.35 -12.98
CA LEU A 165 -16.11 9.85 -13.13
C LEU A 165 -16.07 8.37 -12.73
N PRO A 166 -15.70 7.45 -13.65
CA PRO A 166 -15.48 6.06 -13.31
C PRO A 166 -14.32 5.92 -12.30
N VAL A 167 -14.57 5.21 -11.19
CA VAL A 167 -13.59 5.03 -10.11
C VAL A 167 -13.49 3.56 -9.72
N THR A 168 -12.26 3.07 -9.54
CA THR A 168 -11.97 1.85 -8.78
C THR A 168 -11.33 2.22 -7.44
N ILE A 169 -11.91 1.75 -6.34
CA ILE A 169 -11.34 1.82 -5.00
C ILE A 169 -10.72 0.47 -4.68
N ALA A 170 -9.39 0.41 -4.64
CA ALA A 170 -8.65 -0.82 -4.42
C ALA A 170 -8.16 -0.93 -2.97
N ARG A 171 -8.73 -1.83 -2.18
CA ARG A 171 -8.32 -2.13 -0.81
C ARG A 171 -7.11 -3.04 -0.83
N MET A 172 -5.92 -2.42 -0.83
CA MET A 172 -4.63 -3.12 -0.88
C MET A 172 -4.39 -3.91 0.41
N ASN A 173 -3.93 -5.16 0.25
CA ASN A 173 -3.40 -5.98 1.34
C ASN A 173 -1.90 -5.75 1.53
N ALA A 174 -1.16 -6.72 2.05
CA ALA A 174 0.28 -6.65 2.24
C ALA A 174 1.02 -6.79 0.90
N SER A 175 1.28 -5.66 0.24
CA SER A 175 2.13 -5.58 -0.95
C SER A 175 3.60 -5.70 -0.59
N TYR A 176 4.41 -6.28 -1.47
CA TYR A 176 5.85 -6.38 -1.29
C TYR A 176 6.59 -6.48 -2.61
N GLY A 177 7.86 -6.14 -2.57
CA GLY A 177 8.80 -6.19 -3.69
C GLY A 177 10.15 -5.63 -3.26
N ASN A 178 11.07 -5.44 -4.20
CA ASN A 178 12.40 -4.90 -3.91
C ASN A 178 12.35 -3.49 -3.28
N ASN A 179 11.33 -2.70 -3.60
CA ASN A 179 11.14 -1.34 -3.05
C ASN A 179 10.52 -1.30 -1.65
N GLY A 180 10.27 -2.42 -1.00
CA GLY A 180 9.73 -2.50 0.36
C GLY A 180 8.45 -3.33 0.49
N GLY A 181 7.76 -3.13 1.60
CA GLY A 181 6.55 -3.86 1.98
C GLY A 181 6.77 -4.78 3.18
N LEU A 182 5.68 -5.22 3.81
CA LEU A 182 5.76 -5.91 5.10
C LEU A 182 6.70 -7.13 5.08
N PRO A 183 6.61 -8.09 4.13
CA PRO A 183 7.55 -9.20 4.05
C PRO A 183 8.99 -8.75 3.81
N THR A 184 9.20 -7.72 3.00
CA THR A 184 10.55 -7.20 2.71
C THR A 184 11.21 -6.61 3.95
N TYR A 185 10.46 -5.88 4.78
CA TYR A 185 10.98 -5.36 6.06
C TYR A 185 11.27 -6.48 7.05
N HIS A 186 10.44 -7.53 7.08
CA HIS A 186 10.70 -8.71 7.90
C HIS A 186 11.96 -9.45 7.44
N LEU A 187 12.22 -9.53 6.14
CA LEU A 187 13.46 -10.08 5.61
C LEU A 187 14.68 -9.29 6.09
N ASP A 188 14.64 -7.95 5.98
CA ASP A 188 15.72 -7.09 6.48
C ASP A 188 15.97 -7.31 7.98
N TRP A 189 14.92 -7.50 8.79
CA TRP A 189 15.05 -7.76 10.23
C TRP A 189 15.60 -9.15 10.52
N VAL A 190 15.16 -10.19 9.81
CA VAL A 190 15.70 -11.55 9.93
C VAL A 190 17.20 -11.57 9.61
N LEU A 191 17.61 -10.92 8.51
CA LEU A 191 19.02 -10.84 8.12
C LEU A 191 19.87 -10.03 9.12
N ALA A 192 19.28 -9.04 9.80
CA ALA A 192 19.92 -8.26 10.84
C ALA A 192 19.87 -8.93 12.23
N GLY A 193 19.31 -10.15 12.36
CA GLY A 193 19.13 -10.83 13.64
C GLY A 193 18.17 -10.11 14.59
N GLN A 194 17.25 -9.29 14.05
CA GLN A 194 16.26 -8.55 14.82
C GLN A 194 14.95 -9.35 14.94
N PRO A 195 14.22 -9.25 16.07
CA PRO A 195 12.97 -9.95 16.21
C PRO A 195 11.88 -9.38 15.32
N VAL A 196 11.13 -10.26 14.67
CA VAL A 196 9.88 -9.95 13.97
C VAL A 196 8.72 -10.08 14.94
N VAL A 197 8.01 -8.99 15.19
CA VAL A 197 6.84 -8.98 16.09
C VAL A 197 5.57 -9.01 15.27
N THR A 198 4.70 -9.97 15.60
CA THR A 198 3.38 -10.12 14.99
C THR A 198 2.27 -10.11 16.06
N ARG A 199 1.04 -9.85 15.69
CA ARG A 199 -0.10 -9.68 16.60
C ARG A 199 -0.81 -10.97 16.96
N TRP A 200 -0.55 -12.04 16.22
CA TRP A 200 -1.19 -13.35 16.40
C TRP A 200 -0.30 -14.48 15.90
N ASP A 201 -0.66 -15.73 16.27
CA ASP A 201 -0.03 -16.95 15.75
C ASP A 201 -1.13 -17.98 15.42
N PRO A 202 -1.28 -18.37 14.13
CA PRO A 202 -0.66 -17.78 12.93
C PRO A 202 -1.27 -16.42 12.52
N CYS A 203 -0.45 -15.45 12.16
CA CYS A 203 -0.90 -14.15 11.64
C CYS A 203 -0.82 -14.14 10.10
N ARG A 204 -1.94 -14.34 9.42
CA ARG A 204 -2.02 -14.55 7.97
C ARG A 204 -2.33 -13.28 7.20
N TYR A 205 -1.78 -13.18 5.98
CA TYR A 205 -2.03 -12.10 5.04
C TYR A 205 -2.15 -12.63 3.61
N SER A 206 -2.98 -12.00 2.79
CA SER A 206 -3.04 -12.25 1.34
C SER A 206 -1.97 -11.42 0.64
N LEU A 207 -0.73 -11.94 0.62
CA LEU A 207 0.44 -11.24 0.06
C LEU A 207 0.32 -11.05 -1.44
N ILE A 208 0.64 -9.84 -1.94
CA ILE A 208 0.71 -9.57 -3.37
C ILE A 208 2.07 -8.99 -3.75
N HIS A 209 2.74 -9.60 -4.75
CA HIS A 209 4.01 -9.12 -5.26
C HIS A 209 3.83 -7.90 -6.17
N GLN A 210 4.82 -7.00 -6.18
CA GLN A 210 4.78 -5.79 -7.00
C GLN A 210 4.59 -6.06 -8.50
N ASP A 211 5.15 -7.17 -9.02
CA ASP A 211 4.97 -7.54 -10.43
C ASP A 211 3.51 -7.85 -10.76
N ASP A 212 2.79 -8.55 -9.86
CA ASP A 212 1.36 -8.80 -10.05
C ASP A 212 0.56 -7.49 -9.95
N ILE A 213 0.92 -6.57 -9.03
CA ILE A 213 0.31 -5.24 -8.96
C ILE A 213 0.45 -4.52 -10.30
N ASN A 214 1.65 -4.48 -10.87
CA ASN A 214 1.92 -3.82 -12.14
C ASN A 214 1.16 -4.46 -13.30
N GLN A 215 1.12 -5.79 -13.37
CA GLN A 215 0.44 -6.53 -14.44
C GLN A 215 -1.10 -6.41 -14.36
N GLN A 216 -1.64 -6.35 -13.15
CA GLN A 216 -3.09 -6.26 -12.90
C GLN A 216 -3.63 -4.84 -13.03
N LEU A 217 -2.76 -3.81 -13.06
CA LEU A 217 -3.15 -2.39 -13.00
C LEU A 217 -4.16 -1.99 -14.08
N GLU A 218 -3.92 -2.39 -15.33
CA GLU A 218 -4.81 -2.07 -16.46
C GLU A 218 -6.22 -2.63 -16.22
N ALA A 219 -6.34 -3.90 -15.86
CA ALA A 219 -7.63 -4.53 -15.57
C ALA A 219 -8.33 -3.90 -14.35
N ILE A 220 -7.59 -3.45 -13.34
CA ILE A 220 -8.14 -2.73 -12.19
C ILE A 220 -8.66 -1.34 -12.60
N LEU A 221 -7.98 -0.65 -13.52
CA LEU A 221 -8.47 0.61 -14.09
C LEU A 221 -9.70 0.40 -14.98
N ASP A 222 -9.71 -0.65 -15.79
CA ASP A 222 -10.84 -1.01 -16.66
C ASP A 222 -12.08 -1.42 -15.87
N ALA A 223 -11.92 -1.89 -14.63
CA ALA A 223 -13.02 -2.21 -13.74
C ALA A 223 -13.68 -0.96 -13.10
N ALA A 224 -13.17 0.24 -13.39
CA ALA A 224 -13.74 1.48 -12.88
C ALA A 224 -15.17 1.68 -13.37
N SER A 225 -16.01 2.18 -12.49
CA SER A 225 -17.43 2.40 -12.78
C SER A 225 -18.01 3.60 -12.02
N THR A 226 -19.20 4.02 -12.43
CA THR A 226 -20.05 4.96 -11.72
C THR A 226 -21.38 4.25 -11.38
N PRO A 227 -21.70 3.98 -10.12
CA PRO A 227 -20.93 4.23 -8.88
C PRO A 227 -19.62 3.45 -8.81
N ALA A 228 -18.66 3.93 -7.99
CA ALA A 228 -17.33 3.37 -7.88
C ALA A 228 -17.32 1.86 -7.59
N THR A 229 -16.49 1.12 -8.33
CA THR A 229 -16.15 -0.27 -8.02
C THR A 229 -15.24 -0.32 -6.81
N ILE A 230 -15.54 -1.18 -5.82
CA ILE A 230 -14.67 -1.49 -4.70
C ILE A 230 -14.12 -2.90 -4.90
N VAL A 231 -12.81 -3.10 -4.72
CA VAL A 231 -12.16 -4.40 -4.88
C VAL A 231 -11.05 -4.61 -3.86
N ASN A 232 -10.97 -5.81 -3.29
CA ASN A 232 -9.83 -6.23 -2.50
C ASN A 232 -8.65 -6.52 -3.43
N TRP A 233 -7.61 -5.70 -3.39
CA TRP A 233 -6.41 -5.93 -4.21
C TRP A 233 -5.35 -6.67 -3.39
N ALA A 234 -5.33 -7.98 -3.53
CA ALA A 234 -4.57 -8.90 -2.70
C ALA A 234 -4.12 -10.12 -3.50
N GLY A 235 -3.13 -10.83 -3.02
CA GLY A 235 -2.66 -12.07 -3.63
C GLY A 235 -3.55 -13.26 -3.33
N ASP A 236 -3.34 -14.34 -4.08
CA ASP A 236 -4.14 -15.57 -4.03
C ASP A 236 -3.79 -16.45 -2.82
N GLU A 237 -2.55 -16.36 -2.36
CA GLU A 237 -2.01 -17.17 -1.27
C GLU A 237 -2.04 -16.40 0.05
N THR A 238 -2.25 -17.12 1.14
CA THR A 238 -2.43 -16.54 2.48
C THR A 238 -1.41 -17.06 3.50
N PRO A 239 -0.09 -16.90 3.25
CA PRO A 239 0.91 -17.32 4.22
C PRO A 239 0.82 -16.52 5.52
N SER A 240 1.26 -17.13 6.62
CA SER A 240 1.45 -16.43 7.89
C SER A 240 2.82 -15.74 7.95
N VAL A 241 2.95 -14.78 8.89
CA VAL A 241 4.23 -14.16 9.24
C VAL A 241 5.26 -15.23 9.60
N GLN A 242 4.84 -16.24 10.35
CA GLN A 242 5.66 -17.35 10.77
C GLN A 242 6.18 -18.16 9.58
N GLU A 243 5.29 -18.47 8.61
CA GLU A 243 5.65 -19.26 7.41
C GLU A 243 6.63 -18.52 6.51
N TRP A 244 6.42 -17.22 6.26
CA TRP A 244 7.38 -16.51 5.41
C TRP A 244 8.69 -16.20 6.11
N CYS A 245 8.71 -15.98 7.43
CA CYS A 245 9.97 -15.85 8.17
C CYS A 245 10.75 -17.16 8.21
N ALA A 246 10.07 -18.30 8.37
CA ALA A 246 10.71 -19.61 8.27
C ALA A 246 11.37 -19.80 6.89
N HIS A 247 10.65 -19.47 5.81
CA HIS A 247 11.20 -19.51 4.45
C HIS A 247 12.38 -18.55 4.26
N MET A 248 12.35 -17.36 4.83
CA MET A 248 13.48 -16.42 4.84
C MET A 248 14.71 -17.04 5.54
N GLY A 249 14.48 -17.75 6.65
CA GLY A 249 15.53 -18.53 7.32
C GLY A 249 16.13 -19.61 6.42
N GLU A 250 15.29 -20.37 5.72
CA GLU A 250 15.72 -21.42 4.78
C GLU A 250 16.62 -20.88 3.66
N ILE A 251 16.23 -19.75 3.03
CA ILE A 251 16.98 -19.19 1.89
C ILE A 251 18.22 -18.38 2.30
N SER A 252 18.26 -17.85 3.52
CA SER A 252 19.36 -17.00 4.00
C SER A 252 20.32 -17.73 4.93
N GLY A 253 19.95 -18.88 5.51
CA GLY A 253 20.69 -19.55 6.57
C GLY A 253 20.61 -18.88 7.95
N CYS A 254 19.79 -17.83 8.10
CA CYS A 254 19.53 -17.15 9.37
C CYS A 254 18.47 -17.90 10.19
N THR A 255 18.49 -17.71 11.52
CA THR A 255 17.43 -18.22 12.40
C THR A 255 16.47 -17.07 12.74
N PRO A 256 15.22 -17.06 12.23
CA PRO A 256 14.26 -16.00 12.55
C PRO A 256 13.80 -16.08 14.01
N ASP A 257 13.73 -14.92 14.68
CA ASP A 257 13.07 -14.75 15.99
C ASP A 257 11.70 -14.12 15.77
N VAL A 258 10.64 -14.93 15.69
CA VAL A 258 9.27 -14.45 15.48
C VAL A 258 8.49 -14.53 16.79
N ARG A 259 7.94 -13.38 17.22
CA ARG A 259 7.24 -13.24 18.50
C ARG A 259 5.81 -12.77 18.27
N ALA A 260 4.82 -13.55 18.74
CA ALA A 260 3.43 -13.14 18.76
C ALA A 260 3.13 -12.34 20.04
N ILE A 261 2.73 -11.09 19.88
CA ILE A 261 2.29 -10.19 20.95
C ILE A 261 0.89 -9.71 20.59
N PRO A 262 -0.15 -10.32 21.15
CA PRO A 262 -1.53 -9.92 20.90
C PRO A 262 -1.77 -8.47 21.33
N VAL A 263 -2.58 -7.76 20.55
CA VAL A 263 -2.99 -6.38 20.83
C VAL A 263 -4.50 -6.28 20.65
N ASP A 264 -5.21 -5.88 21.69
CA ASP A 264 -6.66 -5.77 21.68
C ASP A 264 -7.15 -4.75 20.64
N GLY A 265 -8.27 -5.04 19.98
CA GLY A 265 -8.86 -4.19 18.96
C GLY A 265 -8.11 -4.18 17.63
N THR A 266 -7.09 -5.05 17.46
CA THR A 266 -6.41 -5.24 16.16
C THR A 266 -6.88 -6.51 15.47
N THR A 267 -6.74 -6.56 14.14
CA THR A 267 -6.98 -7.77 13.37
C THR A 267 -5.94 -8.84 13.72
N ARG A 268 -6.39 -10.09 13.92
CA ARG A 268 -5.51 -11.27 14.16
C ARG A 268 -4.83 -11.77 12.89
N GLY A 269 -5.27 -11.28 11.73
CA GLY A 269 -4.76 -11.52 10.39
C GLY A 269 -5.43 -10.55 9.42
N SER A 270 -5.06 -10.60 8.16
CA SER A 270 -5.67 -9.80 7.09
C SER A 270 -5.76 -10.66 5.83
N ILE A 271 -6.67 -11.63 5.84
CA ILE A 271 -6.98 -12.44 4.66
C ILE A 271 -8.05 -11.71 3.85
N ALA A 272 -7.89 -11.64 2.54
CA ALA A 272 -8.87 -11.08 1.63
C ALA A 272 -9.69 -12.18 0.93
N ASP A 273 -11.00 -11.99 0.81
CA ASP A 273 -11.74 -12.64 -0.27
C ASP A 273 -11.34 -11.99 -1.59
N VAL A 274 -10.66 -12.76 -2.43
CA VAL A 274 -10.14 -12.29 -3.72
C VAL A 274 -11.02 -12.69 -4.91
N THR A 275 -12.20 -13.24 -4.67
CA THR A 275 -13.11 -13.72 -5.73
C THR A 275 -13.38 -12.65 -6.77
N LYS A 276 -13.71 -11.43 -6.33
CA LYS A 276 -13.97 -10.29 -7.23
C LYS A 276 -12.72 -9.86 -7.98
N ARG A 277 -11.57 -9.76 -7.29
CA ARG A 277 -10.30 -9.41 -7.92
C ARG A 277 -9.90 -10.43 -8.98
N MET A 278 -10.01 -11.74 -8.68
CA MET A 278 -9.71 -12.81 -9.66
C MET A 278 -10.61 -12.77 -10.89
N ALA A 279 -11.87 -12.40 -10.74
CA ALA A 279 -12.78 -12.20 -11.88
C ALA A 279 -12.36 -11.01 -12.76
N ILE A 280 -11.71 -9.99 -12.21
CA ILE A 280 -11.22 -8.81 -12.92
C ILE A 280 -9.86 -9.06 -13.56
N THR A 281 -8.89 -9.57 -12.79
CA THR A 281 -7.47 -9.60 -13.18
C THR A 281 -6.96 -10.99 -13.58
N GLY A 282 -7.71 -12.05 -13.29
CA GLY A 282 -7.16 -13.40 -13.28
C GLY A 282 -6.28 -13.67 -12.04
N PRO A 283 -5.62 -14.83 -11.96
CA PRO A 283 -4.77 -15.21 -10.84
C PRO A 283 -3.47 -14.39 -10.80
N CYS A 284 -2.83 -14.34 -9.63
CA CYS A 284 -1.46 -13.87 -9.50
C CYS A 284 -0.48 -14.83 -10.19
N THR A 285 0.62 -14.29 -10.67
CA THR A 285 1.66 -15.05 -11.39
C THR A 285 2.87 -15.34 -10.53
N VAL A 286 3.06 -14.61 -9.44
CA VAL A 286 4.19 -14.73 -8.51
C VAL A 286 3.73 -15.41 -7.23
N SER A 287 4.20 -16.64 -6.96
CA SER A 287 3.98 -17.29 -5.67
C SER A 287 4.68 -16.49 -4.56
N TRP A 288 4.15 -16.51 -3.33
CA TRP A 288 4.77 -15.77 -2.23
C TRP A 288 6.20 -16.26 -1.93
N ARG A 289 6.49 -17.56 -2.11
CA ARG A 289 7.83 -18.13 -1.90
C ARG A 289 8.83 -17.60 -2.94
N ASP A 290 8.44 -17.59 -4.20
CA ASP A 290 9.29 -17.06 -5.27
C ASP A 290 9.48 -15.56 -5.13
N GLY A 291 8.43 -14.82 -4.78
CA GLY A 291 8.51 -13.39 -4.56
C GLY A 291 9.47 -13.03 -3.40
N VAL A 292 9.38 -13.72 -2.26
CA VAL A 292 10.33 -13.52 -1.14
C VAL A 292 11.76 -13.86 -1.54
N ARG A 293 11.95 -14.95 -2.30
CA ARG A 293 13.28 -15.33 -2.83
C ARG A 293 13.84 -14.26 -3.77
N ARG A 294 13.04 -13.73 -4.72
CA ARG A 294 13.46 -12.65 -5.63
C ARG A 294 13.88 -11.41 -4.85
N VAL A 295 13.09 -10.99 -3.85
CA VAL A 295 13.44 -9.85 -2.99
C VAL A 295 14.78 -10.08 -2.28
N PHE A 296 15.03 -11.30 -1.76
CA PHE A 296 16.30 -11.63 -1.12
C PHE A 296 17.48 -11.55 -2.11
N GLU A 297 17.33 -12.10 -3.31
CA GLU A 297 18.36 -12.10 -4.34
C GLU A 297 18.66 -10.69 -4.85
N GLU A 298 17.63 -9.91 -5.17
CA GLU A 298 17.78 -8.56 -5.74
C GLU A 298 18.33 -7.55 -4.72
N ARG A 299 17.84 -7.63 -3.47
CA ARG A 299 18.18 -6.65 -2.43
C ARG A 299 19.51 -6.92 -1.75
N HIS A 300 19.83 -8.19 -1.58
CA HIS A 300 20.96 -8.65 -0.79
C HIS A 300 21.96 -9.48 -1.62
N GLY A 301 21.75 -9.61 -2.93
CA GLY A 301 22.61 -10.40 -3.83
C GLY A 301 22.72 -11.87 -3.41
N GLY A 302 21.69 -12.41 -2.73
CA GLY A 302 21.69 -13.74 -2.14
C GLY A 302 22.68 -13.91 -0.99
N LYS A 303 23.19 -12.81 -0.37
CA LYS A 303 24.22 -12.86 0.69
C LYS A 303 23.67 -12.32 2.01
N VAL A 304 24.05 -12.95 3.10
CA VAL A 304 23.81 -12.49 4.48
C VAL A 304 24.74 -11.32 4.80
N GLY A 305 24.24 -10.21 5.37
CA GLY A 305 25.12 -9.20 5.99
C GLY A 305 24.89 -7.73 5.61
N SER A 306 23.86 -7.37 4.86
CA SER A 306 23.44 -5.97 4.75
C SER A 306 22.41 -5.64 5.83
N GLY A 307 22.72 -4.66 6.68
CA GLY A 307 21.77 -4.19 7.71
C GLY A 307 20.47 -3.64 7.12
N PRO A 308 19.46 -3.38 7.98
CA PRO A 308 18.15 -2.89 7.53
C PRO A 308 18.26 -1.57 6.77
N THR A 309 17.47 -1.42 5.70
CA THR A 309 17.39 -0.17 4.92
C THR A 309 16.73 0.93 5.77
N GLY A 310 16.82 2.18 5.33
CA GLY A 310 16.29 3.33 6.07
C GLY A 310 14.81 3.20 6.47
N GLN A 311 13.94 2.64 5.63
CA GLN A 311 12.53 2.39 5.96
C GLN A 311 12.37 1.27 6.98
N SER A 312 13.08 0.16 6.82
CA SER A 312 13.09 -0.95 7.77
C SER A 312 13.63 -0.53 9.14
N ALA A 313 14.68 0.31 9.18
CA ALA A 313 15.24 0.88 10.40
C ALA A 313 14.24 1.80 11.12
N LYS A 314 13.47 2.60 10.38
CA LYS A 314 12.41 3.44 10.94
C LYS A 314 11.32 2.60 11.60
N LEU A 315 10.84 1.54 10.94
CA LEU A 315 9.85 0.61 11.49
C LEU A 315 10.36 -0.13 12.74
N LEU A 316 11.65 -0.54 12.77
CA LEU A 316 12.26 -1.11 13.96
C LEU A 316 12.26 -0.14 15.15
N GLY A 317 12.58 1.13 14.90
CA GLY A 317 12.52 2.18 15.92
C GLY A 317 11.09 2.39 16.46
N GLU A 318 10.09 2.28 15.61
CA GLU A 318 8.67 2.37 15.96
C GLU A 318 8.23 1.20 16.84
N VAL A 319 8.56 -0.04 16.47
CA VAL A 319 8.29 -1.25 17.27
C VAL A 319 8.95 -1.18 18.65
N SER A 320 10.17 -0.64 18.74
CA SER A 320 10.89 -0.46 20.00
C SER A 320 10.21 0.54 20.94
N LYS A 321 9.62 1.63 20.39
CA LYS A 321 8.89 2.64 21.17
C LYS A 321 7.57 2.11 21.76
N VAL A 322 6.88 1.21 21.07
CA VAL A 322 5.68 0.52 21.61
C VAL A 322 6.06 -0.26 22.87
N ARG A 323 7.20 -0.96 22.86
CA ARG A 323 7.70 -1.72 24.02
C ARG A 323 8.00 -0.86 25.25
N SER A 324 8.50 0.37 25.04
CA SER A 324 8.86 1.26 26.18
C SER A 324 7.64 1.88 26.85
N ARG A 325 6.47 1.93 26.19
CA ARG A 325 5.22 2.45 26.78
C ARG A 325 4.52 1.42 27.65
N ASP A 326 4.59 0.12 27.26
CA ASP A 326 3.96 -0.96 28.06
C ASP A 326 4.72 -1.29 29.35
N THR A 327 5.99 -0.88 29.50
CA THR A 327 6.80 -1.11 30.71
C THR A 327 6.74 0.03 31.72
N HIS A 328 6.00 1.12 31.47
CA HIS A 328 5.88 2.28 32.35
C HIS A 328 4.44 2.57 32.78
N GLY A 329 3.53 1.61 32.60
CA GLY A 329 2.14 1.67 33.03
C GLY A 329 1.91 0.73 34.22
N GLU A 330 2.56 0.98 35.39
CA GLU A 330 2.14 0.54 36.71
C GLU A 330 1.92 1.77 37.58
#